data_41613fbbb2aa021f8f71096a79dbb1d3
#
_entry.id   41613fbbb2aa021f8f71096a79dbb1d3
#
_cell.length_a   1.000
_cell.length_b   1.000
_cell.length_c   1.000
_cell.angle_alpha   90.00
_cell.angle_beta   90.00
_cell.angle_gamma   90.00
#
_symmetry.space_group_name_H-M   'P 1'
#
loop_
_entity.id
_entity.type
_entity.pdbx_description
1 polymer ?
#
loop_
_entity_poly.entity_id
_entity_poly.type
_entity_poly.pdbx_seq_one_letter_code
_entity_poly.pdbx_strand_id
1 'polypeptide(L)'
;TAIRNPEEVLTHHLLDSATLVPALQRFVPGVDAVLDVGCGGGLPSVPLALLLPHVSVMGVDAVGKKAAFVNQAAIELGLKNLTARHARVERMVGTWKAITSRAFASLADFTHLTMHLLASDGRWLAMKGVVPEDEIAALPSNVKVLAIEKLVVPGLEEERHLIVLGKE
;
A
#
# COMPACT_ATOMS: atom_id res chain seq x y z
N THR A 1 7.68 -2.30 -16.20
CA THR A 1 7.50 -3.68 -15.76
C THR A 1 7.83 -4.66 -16.87
N ALA A 2 8.13 -5.89 -16.53
CA ALA A 2 8.34 -6.97 -17.50
C ALA A 2 7.02 -7.47 -18.11
N ILE A 3 5.89 -7.19 -17.48
CA ILE A 3 4.56 -7.60 -17.92
C ILE A 3 4.09 -6.65 -19.02
N ARG A 4 3.83 -7.19 -20.20
CA ARG A 4 3.43 -6.40 -21.39
C ARG A 4 2.05 -6.76 -21.92
N ASN A 5 1.52 -7.94 -21.56
CA ASN A 5 0.18 -8.36 -21.98
C ASN A 5 -0.88 -7.56 -21.21
N PRO A 6 -1.84 -6.88 -21.88
CA PRO A 6 -2.88 -6.11 -21.20
C PRO A 6 -3.71 -6.90 -20.19
N GLU A 7 -3.98 -8.18 -20.46
CA GLU A 7 -4.71 -9.03 -19.50
C GLU A 7 -3.89 -9.32 -18.25
N GLU A 8 -2.58 -9.54 -18.40
CA GLU A 8 -1.67 -9.73 -17.27
C GLU A 8 -1.52 -8.44 -16.45
N VAL A 9 -1.44 -7.29 -17.10
CA VAL A 9 -1.43 -5.99 -16.44
C VAL A 9 -2.70 -5.81 -15.61
N LEU A 10 -3.86 -6.10 -16.18
CA LEU A 10 -5.12 -6.01 -15.46
C LEU A 10 -5.13 -6.93 -14.22
N THR A 11 -4.76 -8.20 -14.41
CA THR A 11 -4.82 -9.20 -13.34
C THR A 11 -3.75 -8.98 -12.29
N HIS A 12 -2.48 -8.83 -12.70
CA HIS A 12 -1.34 -8.78 -11.77
C HIS A 12 -1.18 -7.43 -11.06
N HIS A 13 -1.68 -6.36 -11.64
CA HIS A 13 -1.50 -5.02 -11.09
C HIS A 13 -2.80 -4.38 -10.63
N LEU A 14 -3.77 -4.21 -11.51
CA LEU A 14 -4.97 -3.45 -11.19
C LEU A 14 -5.91 -4.21 -10.25
N LEU A 15 -6.25 -5.45 -10.59
CA LEU A 15 -7.15 -6.26 -9.75
C LEU A 15 -6.48 -6.65 -8.43
N ASP A 16 -5.19 -6.99 -8.46
CA ASP A 16 -4.42 -7.27 -7.26
C ASP A 16 -4.45 -6.07 -6.29
N SER A 17 -4.19 -4.87 -6.80
CA SER A 17 -4.26 -3.65 -6.00
C SER A 17 -5.68 -3.34 -5.51
N ALA A 18 -6.70 -3.61 -6.33
CA ALA A 18 -8.10 -3.38 -5.98
C ALA A 18 -8.57 -4.26 -4.81
N THR A 19 -7.95 -5.42 -4.60
CA THR A 19 -8.30 -6.30 -3.47
C THR A 19 -8.03 -5.67 -2.11
N LEU A 20 -7.21 -4.61 -2.07
CA LEU A 20 -6.94 -3.86 -0.85
C LEU A 20 -8.17 -3.06 -0.37
N VAL A 21 -9.08 -2.69 -1.25
CA VAL A 21 -10.23 -1.83 -0.92
C VAL A 21 -11.13 -2.42 0.16
N PRO A 22 -11.63 -3.68 0.03
CA PRO A 22 -12.44 -4.27 1.09
C PRO A 22 -11.70 -4.37 2.43
N ALA A 23 -10.41 -4.67 2.39
CA ALA A 23 -9.58 -4.78 3.59
C ALA A 23 -9.42 -3.42 4.28
N LEU A 24 -9.21 -2.35 3.53
CA LEU A 24 -9.18 -1.00 4.09
C LEU A 24 -10.48 -0.66 4.81
N GLN A 25 -11.60 -0.94 4.19
CA GLN A 25 -12.92 -0.67 4.77
C GLN A 25 -13.16 -1.49 6.03
N ARG A 26 -12.65 -2.71 6.08
CA ARG A 26 -12.81 -3.63 7.22
C ARG A 26 -11.88 -3.29 8.38
N PHE A 27 -10.59 -3.06 8.12
CA PHE A 27 -9.58 -2.87 9.15
C PHE A 27 -9.36 -1.42 9.56
N VAL A 28 -9.75 -0.47 8.71
CA VAL A 28 -9.69 0.97 8.98
C VAL A 28 -11.04 1.60 8.63
N PRO A 29 -12.10 1.29 9.41
CA PRO A 29 -13.43 1.85 9.15
C PRO A 29 -13.39 3.37 9.14
N GLY A 30 -14.04 3.99 8.16
CA GLY A 30 -14.06 5.44 8.02
C GLY A 30 -12.73 6.04 7.60
N VAL A 31 -11.84 5.25 6.97
CA VAL A 31 -10.57 5.74 6.45
C VAL A 31 -10.81 6.93 5.50
N ASP A 32 -10.09 8.01 5.74
CA ASP A 32 -10.17 9.24 4.95
C ASP A 32 -8.85 9.60 4.25
N ALA A 33 -7.75 8.98 4.68
CA ALA A 33 -6.44 9.18 4.09
C ALA A 33 -5.60 7.90 4.17
N VAL A 34 -4.87 7.61 3.10
CA VAL A 34 -3.97 6.46 2.99
C VAL A 34 -2.60 6.95 2.52
N LEU A 35 -1.54 6.47 3.16
CA LEU A 35 -0.16 6.65 2.72
C LEU A 35 0.30 5.35 2.04
N ASP A 36 0.75 5.46 0.79
CA ASP A 36 1.31 4.34 0.02
C ASP A 36 2.82 4.50 -0.10
N VAL A 37 3.56 3.63 0.57
CA VAL A 37 5.02 3.72 0.68
C VAL A 37 5.68 2.92 -0.43
N GLY A 38 6.59 3.59 -1.16
CA GLY A 38 7.20 3.01 -2.34
C GLY A 38 6.20 2.92 -3.49
N CYS A 39 5.51 4.03 -3.77
CA CYS A 39 4.38 4.05 -4.71
C CYS A 39 4.73 3.68 -6.15
N GLY A 40 6.01 3.76 -6.52
CA GLY A 40 6.54 3.23 -7.77
C GLY A 40 5.74 3.60 -9.01
N GLY A 41 5.16 2.60 -9.67
CA GLY A 41 4.30 2.77 -10.86
C GLY A 41 2.85 3.12 -10.56
N GLY A 42 2.53 3.54 -9.33
CA GLY A 42 1.19 3.95 -8.94
C GLY A 42 0.29 2.82 -8.45
N LEU A 43 0.88 1.74 -7.99
CA LEU A 43 0.15 0.56 -7.50
C LEU A 43 0.51 0.29 -6.04
N PRO A 44 -0.43 0.33 -5.11
CA PRO A 44 -1.89 0.46 -5.30
C PRO A 44 -2.45 1.89 -5.36
N SER A 45 -1.63 2.94 -5.36
CA SER A 45 -2.08 4.34 -5.26
C SER A 45 -3.18 4.71 -6.25
N VAL A 46 -2.97 4.44 -7.54
CA VAL A 46 -3.94 4.82 -8.59
C VAL A 46 -5.26 4.06 -8.46
N PRO A 47 -5.27 2.72 -8.35
CA PRO A 47 -6.52 1.98 -8.12
C PRO A 47 -7.26 2.41 -6.87
N LEU A 48 -6.58 2.68 -5.77
CA LEU A 48 -7.21 3.17 -4.54
C LEU A 48 -7.90 4.51 -4.75
N ALA A 49 -7.22 5.45 -5.40
CA ALA A 49 -7.78 6.77 -5.66
C ALA A 49 -8.99 6.71 -6.59
N LEU A 50 -8.97 5.82 -7.58
CA LEU A 50 -10.09 5.59 -8.50
C LEU A 50 -11.30 5.02 -7.79
N LEU A 51 -11.10 4.01 -6.94
CA LEU A 51 -12.17 3.25 -6.29
C LEU A 51 -12.70 3.94 -5.03
N LEU A 52 -11.90 4.81 -4.43
CA LEU A 52 -12.22 5.52 -3.19
C LEU A 52 -12.06 7.03 -3.40
N PRO A 53 -12.95 7.67 -4.20
CA PRO A 53 -12.77 9.08 -4.59
C PRO A 53 -12.84 10.05 -3.41
N HIS A 54 -13.40 9.64 -2.28
CA HIS A 54 -13.49 10.44 -1.05
C HIS A 54 -12.30 10.22 -0.10
N VAL A 55 -11.40 9.31 -0.44
CA VAL A 55 -10.19 9.04 0.35
C VAL A 55 -9.01 9.79 -0.27
N SER A 56 -8.26 10.51 0.55
CA SER A 56 -7.02 11.14 0.13
C SER A 56 -5.91 10.11 0.08
N VAL A 57 -5.32 9.90 -1.09
CA VAL A 57 -4.23 8.94 -1.29
C VAL A 57 -2.94 9.71 -1.54
N MET A 58 -1.94 9.48 -0.70
CA MET A 58 -0.61 10.03 -0.87
C MET A 58 0.38 8.91 -1.11
N GLY A 59 1.01 8.91 -2.28
CA GLY A 59 2.15 8.06 -2.54
C GLY A 59 3.44 8.74 -2.11
N VAL A 60 4.43 7.98 -1.71
CA VAL A 60 5.79 8.47 -1.45
C VAL A 60 6.79 7.52 -2.08
N ASP A 61 7.80 8.09 -2.73
CA ASP A 61 8.89 7.32 -3.32
C ASP A 61 10.18 8.11 -3.23
N ALA A 62 11.28 7.41 -2.96
CA ALA A 62 12.61 8.00 -2.91
C ALA A 62 13.16 8.31 -4.31
N VAL A 63 12.54 7.78 -5.36
CA VAL A 63 12.90 8.01 -6.75
C VAL A 63 11.97 9.06 -7.36
N GLY A 64 12.54 10.22 -7.71
CA GLY A 64 11.74 11.36 -8.19
C GLY A 64 10.95 11.07 -9.45
N LYS A 65 11.48 10.30 -10.40
CA LYS A 65 10.79 9.90 -11.63
C LYS A 65 9.53 9.09 -11.34
N LYS A 66 9.54 8.25 -10.31
CA LYS A 66 8.39 7.44 -9.92
C LYS A 66 7.29 8.30 -9.31
N ALA A 67 7.63 9.21 -8.42
CA ALA A 67 6.67 10.16 -7.86
C ALA A 67 6.06 11.05 -8.96
N ALA A 68 6.89 11.53 -9.89
CA ALA A 68 6.43 12.34 -11.03
C ALA A 68 5.46 11.56 -11.93
N PHE A 69 5.72 10.28 -12.16
CA PHE A 69 4.82 9.40 -12.92
C PHE A 69 3.44 9.31 -12.27
N VAL A 70 3.38 9.12 -10.96
CA VAL A 70 2.11 9.03 -10.23
C VAL A 70 1.34 10.35 -10.31
N ASN A 71 2.01 11.48 -10.12
CA ASN A 71 1.37 12.79 -10.25
C ASN A 71 0.86 13.05 -11.67
N GLN A 72 1.61 12.63 -12.69
CA GLN A 72 1.16 12.74 -14.08
C GLN A 72 -0.08 11.86 -14.33
N ALA A 73 -0.09 10.63 -13.82
CA ALA A 73 -1.24 9.74 -13.93
C ALA A 73 -2.47 10.36 -13.23
N ALA A 74 -2.29 10.98 -12.07
CA ALA A 74 -3.38 11.66 -11.37
C ALA A 74 -3.99 12.78 -12.22
N ILE A 75 -3.14 13.57 -12.89
CA ILE A 75 -3.60 14.65 -13.78
C ILE A 75 -4.37 14.06 -14.97
N GLU A 76 -3.80 13.09 -15.66
CA GLU A 76 -4.40 12.50 -16.86
C GLU A 76 -5.73 11.79 -16.56
N LEU A 77 -5.86 11.17 -15.40
CA LEU A 77 -7.08 10.48 -14.97
C LEU A 77 -8.06 11.38 -14.20
N GLY A 78 -7.70 12.64 -13.96
CA GLY A 78 -8.55 13.57 -13.23
C GLY A 78 -8.73 13.20 -11.76
N LEU A 79 -7.75 12.56 -11.14
CA LEU A 79 -7.80 12.12 -9.74
C LEU A 79 -7.36 13.23 -8.80
N LYS A 80 -8.32 13.99 -8.29
CA LYS A 80 -8.04 15.12 -7.37
C LYS A 80 -7.61 14.65 -5.97
N ASN A 81 -7.86 13.40 -5.64
CA ASN A 81 -7.55 12.79 -4.35
C ASN A 81 -6.22 12.04 -4.31
N LEU A 82 -5.42 12.12 -5.38
CA LEU A 82 -4.12 11.45 -5.48
C LEU A 82 -2.99 12.46 -5.64
N THR A 83 -2.00 12.35 -4.76
CA THR A 83 -0.73 13.07 -4.85
C THR A 83 0.43 12.11 -4.58
N ALA A 84 1.61 12.42 -5.08
CA ALA A 84 2.81 11.67 -4.77
C ALA A 84 3.95 12.63 -4.42
N ARG A 85 4.74 12.25 -3.42
CA ARG A 85 5.90 13.02 -2.96
C ARG A 85 7.19 12.29 -3.25
N HIS A 86 8.14 13.02 -3.78
CA HIS A 86 9.53 12.57 -3.84
C HIS A 86 10.17 12.84 -2.48
N ALA A 87 10.28 11.81 -1.66
CA ALA A 87 10.84 11.92 -0.31
C ALA A 87 11.27 10.55 0.20
N ARG A 88 12.12 10.57 1.22
CA ARG A 88 12.38 9.40 2.05
C ARG A 88 11.33 9.37 3.16
N VAL A 89 10.61 8.26 3.27
CA VAL A 89 9.47 8.13 4.19
C VAL A 89 9.88 8.33 5.65
N GLU A 90 11.08 7.91 6.02
CA GLU A 90 11.61 8.07 7.38
C GLU A 90 11.81 9.52 7.79
N ARG A 91 11.82 10.44 6.82
CA ARG A 91 11.96 11.90 7.06
C ARG A 91 10.62 12.65 6.95
N MET A 92 9.55 11.96 6.59
CA MET A 92 8.24 12.57 6.52
C MET A 92 7.68 12.87 7.90
N VAL A 93 6.74 13.82 7.94
CA VAL A 93 5.96 14.16 9.14
C VAL A 93 4.48 14.01 8.81
N GLY A 94 3.68 13.79 9.83
CA GLY A 94 2.25 13.60 9.70
C GLY A 94 1.79 12.33 10.38
N THR A 95 0.50 12.06 10.27
CA THR A 95 -0.11 10.90 10.90
C THR A 95 -1.17 10.31 9.96
N TRP A 96 -1.10 9.00 9.78
CA TRP A 96 -2.06 8.25 8.96
C TRP A 96 -2.64 7.09 9.75
N LYS A 97 -3.92 6.81 9.54
CA LYS A 97 -4.58 5.61 10.08
C LYS A 97 -4.34 4.39 9.22
N ALA A 98 -4.00 4.57 7.97
CA ALA A 98 -3.68 3.48 7.05
C ALA A 98 -2.39 3.78 6.31
N ILE A 99 -1.41 2.89 6.44
CA ILE A 99 -0.17 2.93 5.67
C ILE A 99 -0.05 1.60 4.94
N THR A 100 0.07 1.66 3.64
CA THR A 100 0.15 0.48 2.79
C THR A 100 1.46 0.42 2.03
N SER A 101 1.85 -0.78 1.64
CA SER A 101 2.97 -0.99 0.73
C SER A 101 2.73 -2.23 -0.12
N ARG A 102 3.32 -2.22 -1.30
CA ARG A 102 3.40 -3.36 -2.20
C ARG A 102 4.84 -3.48 -2.67
N ALA A 103 5.53 -4.54 -2.25
CA ALA A 103 6.93 -4.81 -2.63
C ALA A 103 7.91 -3.68 -2.25
N PHE A 104 7.69 -3.04 -1.10
CA PHE A 104 8.57 -1.95 -0.62
C PHE A 104 9.80 -2.49 0.12
N ALA A 105 9.58 -3.27 1.18
CA ALA A 105 10.64 -3.70 2.10
C ALA A 105 10.18 -4.93 2.90
N SER A 106 11.03 -5.44 3.78
CA SER A 106 10.59 -6.41 4.79
C SER A 106 9.55 -5.79 5.73
N LEU A 107 8.75 -6.60 6.40
CA LEU A 107 7.77 -6.11 7.37
C LEU A 107 8.44 -5.31 8.50
N ALA A 108 9.59 -5.78 8.97
CA ALA A 108 10.35 -5.08 10.02
C ALA A 108 10.79 -3.69 9.55
N ASP A 109 11.36 -3.58 8.36
CA ASP A 109 11.79 -2.30 7.80
C ASP A 109 10.61 -1.38 7.50
N PHE A 110 9.55 -1.92 6.92
CA PHE A 110 8.34 -1.16 6.61
C PHE A 110 7.76 -0.51 7.88
N THR A 111 7.58 -1.29 8.94
CA THR A 111 7.04 -0.78 10.20
C THR A 111 8.01 0.15 10.91
N HIS A 112 9.31 -0.15 10.89
CA HIS A 112 10.33 0.69 11.51
C HIS A 112 10.41 2.08 10.86
N LEU A 113 10.46 2.13 9.52
CA LEU A 113 10.59 3.38 8.77
C LEU A 113 9.34 4.26 8.85
N THR A 114 8.20 3.70 9.19
CA THR A 114 6.91 4.40 9.19
C THR A 114 6.23 4.45 10.56
N MET A 115 6.87 3.93 11.60
CA MET A 115 6.33 3.90 12.96
C MET A 115 5.85 5.29 13.42
N HIS A 116 6.63 6.31 13.15
CA HIS A 116 6.34 7.71 13.54
C HIS A 116 5.18 8.33 12.75
N LEU A 117 4.74 7.69 11.67
CA LEU A 117 3.67 8.18 10.81
C LEU A 117 2.33 7.47 11.07
N LEU A 118 2.34 6.33 11.75
CA LEU A 118 1.13 5.58 12.01
C LEU A 118 0.42 6.08 13.27
N ALA A 119 -0.88 6.36 13.15
CA ALA A 119 -1.73 6.67 14.30
C ALA A 119 -1.73 5.50 15.31
N SER A 120 -2.00 5.78 16.58
CA SER A 120 -2.01 4.75 17.63
C SER A 120 -3.03 3.63 17.34
N ASP A 121 -4.16 3.99 16.74
CA ASP A 121 -5.20 3.06 16.27
C ASP A 121 -5.08 2.71 14.79
N GLY A 122 -3.98 3.08 14.15
CA GLY A 122 -3.75 2.84 12.74
C GLY A 122 -3.36 1.41 12.41
N ARG A 123 -3.32 1.13 11.11
CA ARG A 123 -2.98 -0.19 10.59
C ARG A 123 -1.97 -0.05 9.46
N TRP A 124 -0.97 -0.93 9.47
CA TRP A 124 -0.15 -1.21 8.31
C TRP A 124 -0.80 -2.32 7.50
N LEU A 125 -0.85 -2.14 6.20
CA LEU A 125 -1.41 -3.11 5.27
C LEU A 125 -0.34 -3.44 4.23
N ALA A 126 0.34 -4.56 4.43
CA ALA A 126 1.43 -5.00 3.56
C ALA A 126 0.95 -6.08 2.60
N MET A 127 1.03 -5.80 1.31
CA MET A 127 0.68 -6.76 0.25
C MET A 127 1.90 -7.64 -0.04
N LYS A 128 1.73 -8.94 0.11
CA LYS A 128 2.77 -9.95 -0.12
C LYS A 128 2.26 -11.04 -1.05
N GLY A 129 3.17 -11.80 -1.64
CA GLY A 129 2.83 -13.00 -2.40
C GLY A 129 2.45 -14.15 -1.46
N VAL A 130 3.39 -15.04 -1.18
CA VAL A 130 3.22 -16.06 -0.13
C VAL A 130 3.33 -15.42 1.25
N VAL A 131 2.80 -16.11 2.27
CA VAL A 131 2.92 -15.64 3.65
C VAL A 131 4.40 -15.52 4.01
N PRO A 132 4.89 -14.33 4.40
CA PRO A 132 6.31 -14.11 4.69
C PRO A 132 6.62 -14.53 6.13
N GLU A 133 6.64 -15.83 6.41
CA GLU A 133 6.79 -16.37 7.78
C GLU A 133 8.06 -15.89 8.47
N ASP A 134 9.18 -15.84 7.75
CA ASP A 134 10.46 -15.35 8.31
C ASP A 134 10.40 -13.85 8.64
N GLU A 135 9.75 -13.06 7.79
CA GLU A 135 9.55 -11.64 8.06
C GLU A 135 8.64 -11.40 9.26
N ILE A 136 7.59 -12.22 9.41
CA ILE A 136 6.68 -12.16 10.56
C ILE A 136 7.43 -12.51 11.85
N ALA A 137 8.25 -13.56 11.82
CA ALA A 137 9.05 -13.98 12.97
C ALA A 137 10.09 -12.91 13.38
N ALA A 138 10.53 -12.07 12.45
CA ALA A 138 11.50 -11.01 12.69
C ALA A 138 10.87 -9.68 13.15
N LEU A 139 9.55 -9.60 13.31
CA LEU A 139 8.89 -8.38 13.76
C LEU A 139 9.31 -8.01 15.18
N PRO A 140 9.50 -6.71 15.46
CA PRO A 140 9.82 -6.24 16.81
C PRO A 140 8.60 -6.41 17.75
N SER A 141 8.86 -6.41 19.06
CA SER A 141 7.84 -6.64 20.07
C SER A 141 6.75 -5.56 20.11
N ASN A 142 7.02 -4.36 19.59
CA ASN A 142 6.06 -3.26 19.55
C ASN A 142 5.17 -3.28 18.30
N VAL A 143 5.24 -4.34 17.51
CA VAL A 143 4.39 -4.56 16.33
C VAL A 143 3.72 -5.91 16.47
N LYS A 144 2.41 -5.96 16.26
CA LYS A 144 1.65 -7.20 16.29
C LYS A 144 0.96 -7.49 14.98
N VAL A 145 0.83 -8.76 14.64
CA VAL A 145 0.05 -9.22 13.51
C VAL A 145 -1.42 -9.27 13.93
N LEU A 146 -2.26 -8.52 13.24
CA LEU A 146 -3.70 -8.50 13.51
C LEU A 146 -4.47 -9.47 12.61
N ALA A 147 -4.02 -9.64 11.37
CA ALA A 147 -4.63 -10.56 10.42
C ALA A 147 -3.64 -10.93 9.32
N ILE A 148 -3.82 -12.13 8.79
CA ILE A 148 -3.17 -12.61 7.58
C ILE A 148 -4.30 -13.08 6.68
N GLU A 149 -4.55 -12.36 5.58
CA GLU A 149 -5.65 -12.67 4.69
C GLU A 149 -5.17 -13.11 3.32
N LYS A 150 -5.69 -14.20 2.84
CA LYS A 150 -5.47 -14.62 1.46
C LYS A 150 -6.36 -13.77 0.55
N LEU A 151 -5.73 -13.10 -0.41
CA LEU A 151 -6.43 -12.30 -1.41
C LEU A 151 -6.70 -13.16 -2.64
N VAL A 152 -7.94 -13.18 -3.09
CA VAL A 152 -8.33 -13.86 -4.32
C VAL A 152 -8.45 -12.84 -5.42
N VAL A 153 -7.57 -12.96 -6.42
CA VAL A 153 -7.56 -12.10 -7.60
C VAL A 153 -8.10 -12.89 -8.78
N PRO A 154 -9.23 -12.47 -9.38
CA PRO A 154 -9.78 -13.19 -10.53
C PRO A 154 -8.75 -13.33 -11.66
N GLY A 155 -8.54 -14.57 -12.12
CA GLY A 155 -7.60 -14.87 -13.19
C GLY A 155 -6.14 -14.98 -12.77
N LEU A 156 -5.82 -14.80 -11.49
CA LEU A 156 -4.48 -14.95 -10.94
C LEU A 156 -4.40 -16.23 -10.10
N GLU A 157 -3.49 -17.13 -10.45
CA GLU A 157 -3.28 -18.38 -9.72
C GLU A 157 -2.23 -18.25 -8.61
N GLU A 158 -1.29 -17.32 -8.73
CA GLU A 158 -0.26 -17.08 -7.73
C GLU A 158 -0.88 -16.59 -6.42
N GLU A 159 -0.26 -17.01 -5.33
CA GLU A 159 -0.70 -16.59 -3.99
C GLU A 159 -0.51 -15.09 -3.80
N ARG A 160 -1.49 -14.49 -3.15
CA ARG A 160 -1.45 -13.12 -2.67
C ARG A 160 -2.00 -13.08 -1.26
N HIS A 161 -1.29 -12.38 -0.39
CA HIS A 161 -1.71 -12.22 1.01
C HIS A 161 -1.62 -10.76 1.42
N LEU A 162 -2.51 -10.39 2.32
CA LEU A 162 -2.45 -9.11 3.02
C LEU A 162 -2.06 -9.38 4.47
N ILE A 163 -1.00 -8.75 4.91
CA ILE A 163 -0.56 -8.80 6.30
C ILE A 163 -1.00 -7.50 6.95
N VAL A 164 -1.90 -7.59 7.92
CA VAL A 164 -2.41 -6.44 8.67
C VAL A 164 -1.69 -6.37 10.00
N LEU A 165 -1.03 -5.26 10.24
CA LEU A 165 -0.22 -5.05 11.44
C LEU A 165 -0.71 -3.83 12.21
N GLY A 166 -0.46 -3.82 13.50
CA GLY A 166 -0.75 -2.68 14.37
C GLY A 166 0.32 -2.50 15.43
N LYS A 167 0.25 -1.37 16.14
CA LYS A 167 1.09 -1.11 17.29
C LYS A 167 0.62 -1.95 18.48
N GLU A 168 1.56 -2.46 19.27
CA GLU A 168 1.31 -3.16 20.52
C GLU A 168 0.79 -2.21 21.58
#